data_9528e5bbeebe1e38f738a3c890697e76
#
_entry.id   9528e5bbeebe1e38f738a3c890697e76
#
_cell.length_a   1.000
_cell.length_b   1.000
_cell.length_c   1.000
_cell.angle_alpha   90.00
_cell.angle_beta   90.00
_cell.angle_gamma   90.00
#
_symmetry.space_group_name_H-M   'P 1'
#
loop_
_entity.id
_entity.type
_entity.pdbx_description
1 polymer ?
#
loop_
_entity_poly.entity_id
_entity_poly.type
_entity_poly.pdbx_seq_one_letter_code
_entity_poly.pdbx_strand_id
1 'polypeptide(L)'
;NLVTLGFYSFSQMYYFSGGMIPALLISAVFIIFEVVVYASLIAVMPRSGGDYVWQTRVFGGGIGFILSITGWWFTLWLWTPIYGDMLRQIVITPLLGAFGMQQAAVWFAGQGNALFVCSLLTLVFVALVIFLGMKTYARIQKYSFYAGMLGLLIVIVLLFTGSPEKFQ
;
A
#
# COMPACT_ATOMS: atom_id res chain seq x y z
N ASN A 1 -3.94 3.56 1.26
CA ASN A 1 -2.83 2.99 0.47
C ASN A 1 -1.76 4.02 0.07
N LEU A 2 -2.10 5.19 -0.49
CA LEU A 2 -1.13 6.22 -0.89
C LEU A 2 -0.28 6.70 0.29
N VAL A 3 -0.89 6.95 1.44
CA VAL A 3 -0.18 7.42 2.64
C VAL A 3 0.73 6.33 3.18
N THR A 4 0.23 5.08 3.28
CA THR A 4 1.01 3.95 3.80
C THR A 4 2.16 3.60 2.88
N LEU A 5 1.94 3.56 1.57
CA LEU A 5 3.01 3.34 0.57
C LEU A 5 4.03 4.47 0.57
N GLY A 6 3.59 5.71 0.75
CA GLY A 6 4.47 6.86 0.91
C GLY A 6 5.41 6.70 2.11
N PHE A 7 4.87 6.40 3.29
CA PHE A 7 5.69 6.18 4.49
C PHE A 7 6.64 4.99 4.34
N TYR A 8 6.18 3.88 3.77
CA TYR A 8 7.04 2.74 3.49
C TYR A 8 8.16 3.11 2.53
N SER A 9 7.86 3.83 1.47
CA SER A 9 8.86 4.32 0.52
C SER A 9 9.86 5.26 1.19
N PHE A 10 9.41 6.16 2.06
CA PHE A 10 10.31 7.02 2.84
C PHE A 10 11.21 6.22 3.78
N SER A 11 10.72 5.14 4.39
CA SER A 11 11.55 4.28 5.23
C SER A 11 12.67 3.59 4.47
N GLN A 12 12.54 3.43 3.15
CA GLN A 12 13.55 2.85 2.26
C GLN A 12 14.57 3.87 1.72
N MET A 13 14.43 5.15 2.07
CA MET A 13 15.36 6.20 1.59
C MET A 13 16.83 5.92 1.91
N TYR A 14 17.08 5.20 2.99
CA TYR A 14 18.42 4.85 3.44
C TYR A 14 19.20 3.97 2.45
N TYR A 15 18.50 3.25 1.58
CA TYR A 15 19.10 2.31 0.62
C TYR A 15 19.46 2.96 -0.73
N PHE A 16 19.11 4.22 -0.94
CA PHE A 16 19.35 4.91 -2.20
C PHE A 16 20.43 6.00 -2.05
N SER A 17 21.63 5.71 -2.54
CA SER A 17 22.78 6.62 -2.47
C SER A 17 22.56 7.97 -3.18
N GLY A 18 21.67 8.02 -4.18
CA GLY A 18 21.34 9.23 -4.94
C GLY A 18 20.17 10.06 -4.37
N GLY A 19 19.61 9.61 -3.25
CA GLY A 19 18.38 10.22 -2.70
C GLY A 19 17.12 9.81 -3.47
N MET A 20 16.01 9.74 -2.75
CA MET A 20 14.73 9.30 -3.29
C MET A 20 13.87 10.46 -3.82
N ILE A 21 14.18 11.69 -3.42
CA ILE A 21 13.40 12.88 -3.79
C ILE A 21 13.31 13.09 -5.30
N PRO A 22 14.41 13.05 -6.08
CA PRO A 22 14.33 13.17 -7.54
C PRO A 22 13.49 12.08 -8.19
N ALA A 23 13.64 10.84 -7.72
CA ALA A 23 12.87 9.70 -8.23
C ALA A 23 11.36 9.86 -7.95
N LEU A 24 10.99 10.34 -6.76
CA LEU A 24 9.60 10.64 -6.40
C LEU A 24 9.01 11.76 -7.27
N LEU A 25 9.77 12.82 -7.52
CA LEU A 25 9.30 13.93 -8.36
C LEU A 25 9.05 13.48 -9.81
N ILE A 26 9.99 12.71 -10.38
CA ILE A 26 9.83 12.15 -11.72
C ILE A 26 8.63 11.20 -11.76
N SER A 27 8.51 10.31 -10.79
CA SER A 27 7.37 9.38 -10.70
C SER A 27 6.03 10.10 -10.53
N ALA A 28 6.00 11.21 -9.79
CA ALA A 28 4.80 12.01 -9.62
C ALA A 28 4.29 12.59 -10.95
N VAL A 29 5.18 12.98 -11.84
CA VAL A 29 4.81 13.45 -13.19
C VAL A 29 4.18 12.31 -14.01
N PHE A 30 4.79 11.11 -13.99
CA PHE A 30 4.25 9.95 -14.71
C PHE A 30 2.90 9.48 -14.15
N ILE A 31 2.72 9.51 -12.84
CA ILE A 31 1.45 9.14 -12.19
C ILE A 31 0.29 10.04 -12.65
N ILE A 32 0.53 11.32 -12.96
CA ILE A 32 -0.53 12.19 -13.47
C ILE A 32 -1.11 11.64 -14.77
N PHE A 33 -0.26 11.18 -15.69
CA PHE A 33 -0.73 10.57 -16.94
C PHE A 33 -1.51 9.27 -16.68
N GLU A 34 -1.02 8.44 -15.79
CA GLU A 34 -1.71 7.21 -15.40
C GLU A 34 -3.09 7.51 -14.81
N VAL A 35 -3.20 8.46 -13.88
CA VAL A 35 -4.47 8.87 -13.27
C VAL A 35 -5.47 9.38 -14.32
N VAL A 36 -5.01 10.20 -15.29
CA VAL A 36 -5.87 10.72 -16.36
C VAL A 36 -6.40 9.57 -17.24
N VAL A 37 -5.53 8.62 -17.61
CA VAL A 37 -5.92 7.45 -18.41
C VAL A 37 -6.94 6.59 -17.67
N TYR A 38 -6.65 6.23 -16.40
CA TYR A 38 -7.56 5.42 -15.59
C TYR A 38 -8.89 6.12 -15.33
N ALA A 39 -8.88 7.39 -15.00
CA ALA A 39 -10.11 8.18 -14.81
C ALA A 39 -10.95 8.20 -16.07
N SER A 40 -10.33 8.39 -17.23
CA SER A 40 -11.01 8.38 -18.52
C SER A 40 -11.61 7.01 -18.85
N LEU A 41 -10.88 5.93 -18.61
CA LEU A 41 -11.35 4.56 -18.82
C LEU A 41 -12.52 4.20 -17.89
N ILE A 42 -12.45 4.60 -16.62
CA ILE A 42 -13.54 4.40 -15.65
C ILE A 42 -14.79 5.19 -16.06
N ALA A 43 -14.62 6.42 -16.54
CA ALA A 43 -15.73 7.25 -16.97
C ALA A 43 -16.46 6.69 -18.21
N VAL A 44 -15.71 6.12 -19.16
CA VAL A 44 -16.25 5.56 -20.40
C VAL A 44 -16.79 4.13 -20.21
N MET A 45 -16.15 3.34 -19.34
CA MET A 45 -16.47 1.94 -19.13
C MET A 45 -16.64 1.61 -17.63
N PRO A 46 -17.71 2.10 -16.97
CA PRO A 46 -17.94 1.90 -15.54
C PRO A 46 -18.48 0.47 -15.28
N ARG A 47 -17.65 -0.56 -15.46
CA ARG A 47 -18.04 -1.95 -15.22
C ARG A 47 -17.20 -2.58 -14.12
N SER A 48 -17.80 -3.49 -13.36
CA SER A 48 -17.09 -4.38 -12.45
C SER A 48 -16.17 -5.30 -13.26
N GLY A 49 -14.89 -5.35 -12.90
CA GLY A 49 -13.87 -6.14 -13.61
C GLY A 49 -12.61 -5.32 -13.95
N GLY A 50 -12.66 -4.01 -13.75
CA GLY A 50 -11.49 -3.12 -13.86
C GLY A 50 -10.66 -3.35 -15.12
N ASP A 51 -9.36 -3.54 -14.92
CA ASP A 51 -8.36 -3.67 -15.98
C ASP A 51 -8.67 -4.78 -17.00
N TYR A 52 -9.26 -5.88 -16.56
CA TYR A 52 -9.65 -6.97 -17.44
C TYR A 52 -10.63 -6.51 -18.52
N VAL A 53 -11.63 -5.73 -18.14
CA VAL A 53 -12.66 -5.26 -19.10
C VAL A 53 -12.05 -4.31 -20.13
N TRP A 54 -11.15 -3.45 -19.72
CA TRP A 54 -10.51 -2.49 -20.62
C TRP A 54 -9.52 -3.18 -21.54
N GLN A 55 -8.67 -4.04 -20.99
CA GLN A 55 -7.65 -4.77 -21.74
C GLN A 55 -8.27 -5.70 -22.79
N THR A 56 -9.34 -6.42 -22.43
CA THR A 56 -10.03 -7.31 -23.39
C THR A 56 -10.74 -6.55 -24.48
N ARG A 57 -11.21 -5.33 -24.23
CA ARG A 57 -11.86 -4.50 -25.25
C ARG A 57 -10.87 -3.83 -26.18
N VAL A 58 -9.73 -3.42 -25.67
CA VAL A 58 -8.71 -2.71 -26.47
C VAL A 58 -7.85 -3.69 -27.27
N PHE A 59 -7.40 -4.78 -26.65
CA PHE A 59 -6.45 -5.72 -27.23
C PHE A 59 -7.08 -7.02 -27.72
N GLY A 60 -8.40 -7.17 -27.53
CA GLY A 60 -9.12 -8.41 -27.82
C GLY A 60 -9.07 -9.42 -26.66
N GLY A 61 -9.95 -10.41 -26.70
CA GLY A 61 -10.20 -11.33 -25.58
C GLY A 61 -8.97 -12.14 -25.15
N GLY A 62 -8.18 -12.66 -26.09
CA GLY A 62 -7.02 -13.49 -25.80
C GLY A 62 -5.87 -12.70 -25.15
N ILE A 63 -5.43 -11.63 -25.78
CA ILE A 63 -4.33 -10.79 -25.28
C ILE A 63 -4.74 -10.11 -23.98
N GLY A 64 -5.94 -9.55 -23.91
CA GLY A 64 -6.45 -8.91 -22.70
C GLY A 64 -6.53 -9.87 -21.50
N PHE A 65 -6.92 -11.13 -21.74
CA PHE A 65 -6.92 -12.17 -20.71
C PHE A 65 -5.51 -12.46 -20.18
N ILE A 66 -4.53 -12.65 -21.08
CA ILE A 66 -3.15 -12.94 -20.71
C ILE A 66 -2.57 -11.77 -19.89
N LEU A 67 -2.75 -10.54 -20.35
CA LEU A 67 -2.26 -9.34 -19.65
C LEU A 67 -2.88 -9.21 -18.27
N SER A 68 -4.19 -9.43 -18.14
CA SER A 68 -4.89 -9.33 -16.86
C SER A 68 -4.45 -10.41 -15.88
N ILE A 69 -4.35 -11.66 -16.31
CA ILE A 69 -3.90 -12.77 -15.45
C ILE A 69 -2.46 -12.55 -15.02
N THR A 70 -1.58 -12.15 -15.94
CA THR A 70 -0.17 -11.85 -15.60
C THR A 70 -0.08 -10.74 -14.58
N GLY A 71 -0.83 -9.65 -14.76
CA GLY A 71 -0.86 -8.55 -13.80
C GLY A 71 -1.37 -8.97 -12.42
N TRP A 72 -2.44 -9.77 -12.35
CA TRP A 72 -2.96 -10.31 -11.09
C TRP A 72 -2.01 -11.27 -10.42
N TRP A 73 -1.34 -12.14 -11.19
CA TRP A 73 -0.34 -13.06 -10.67
C TRP A 73 0.81 -12.32 -10.02
N PHE A 74 1.39 -11.34 -10.71
CA PHE A 74 2.45 -10.49 -10.15
C PHE A 74 1.98 -9.71 -8.91
N THR A 75 0.75 -9.19 -8.93
CA THR A 75 0.17 -8.48 -7.79
C THR A 75 0.08 -9.37 -6.56
N LEU A 76 -0.40 -10.59 -6.69
CA LEU A 76 -0.51 -11.53 -5.56
C LEU A 76 0.86 -11.89 -4.99
N TRP A 77 1.82 -12.20 -5.85
CA TRP A 77 3.15 -12.63 -5.41
C TRP A 77 3.99 -11.50 -4.82
N LEU A 78 3.89 -10.31 -5.38
CA LEU A 78 4.73 -9.18 -4.99
C LEU A 78 4.11 -8.38 -3.83
N TRP A 79 2.85 -8.04 -3.93
CA TRP A 79 2.22 -7.13 -2.98
C TRP A 79 1.84 -7.79 -1.65
N THR A 80 1.52 -9.07 -1.63
CA THR A 80 1.16 -9.75 -0.38
C THR A 80 2.30 -9.74 0.64
N PRO A 81 3.55 -10.13 0.30
CA PRO A 81 4.68 -10.00 1.20
C PRO A 81 4.99 -8.55 1.58
N ILE A 82 4.87 -7.61 0.63
CA ILE A 82 5.11 -6.19 0.90
C ILE A 82 4.11 -5.67 1.95
N TYR A 83 2.82 -5.95 1.82
CA TYR A 83 1.83 -5.55 2.81
C TYR A 83 2.04 -6.24 4.17
N GLY A 84 2.47 -7.49 4.17
CA GLY A 84 2.86 -8.20 5.39
C GLY A 84 4.05 -7.53 6.08
N ASP A 85 5.04 -7.11 5.32
CA ASP A 85 6.21 -6.40 5.84
C ASP A 85 5.86 -5.00 6.36
N MET A 86 5.00 -4.27 5.66
CA MET A 86 4.47 -2.99 6.13
C MET A 86 3.70 -3.13 7.45
N LEU A 87 2.83 -4.13 7.57
CA LEU A 87 2.10 -4.42 8.80
C LEU A 87 3.06 -4.71 9.95
N ARG A 88 4.09 -5.51 9.68
CA ARG A 88 5.11 -5.88 10.63
C ARG A 88 5.93 -4.68 11.11
N GLN A 89 6.54 -3.93 10.17
CA GLN A 89 7.50 -2.88 10.48
C GLN A 89 6.86 -1.57 10.95
N ILE A 90 5.73 -1.18 10.36
CA ILE A 90 5.13 0.14 10.61
C ILE A 90 4.09 0.08 11.73
N VAL A 91 3.45 -1.08 11.94
CA VAL A 91 2.36 -1.19 12.90
C VAL A 91 2.74 -2.06 14.09
N ILE A 92 3.00 -3.36 13.87
CA ILE A 92 3.12 -4.33 14.97
C ILE A 92 4.38 -4.08 15.80
N THR A 93 5.53 -3.96 15.16
CA THR A 93 6.81 -3.81 15.88
C THR A 93 6.86 -2.52 16.72
N PRO A 94 6.53 -1.34 16.21
CA PRO A 94 6.51 -0.13 17.02
C PRO A 94 5.45 -0.16 18.11
N LEU A 95 4.28 -0.73 17.84
CA LEU A 95 3.20 -0.84 18.82
C LEU A 95 3.60 -1.72 19.99
N LEU A 96 4.17 -2.88 19.75
CA LEU A 96 4.67 -3.78 20.79
C LEU A 96 5.81 -3.14 21.60
N GLY A 97 6.69 -2.40 20.93
CA GLY A 97 7.74 -1.61 21.60
C GLY A 97 7.15 -0.56 22.55
N ALA A 98 6.14 0.17 22.12
CA ALA A 98 5.46 1.18 22.92
C ALA A 98 4.74 0.58 24.16
N PHE A 99 4.22 -0.63 24.05
CA PHE A 99 3.62 -1.37 25.17
C PHE A 99 4.65 -2.10 26.06
N GLY A 100 5.94 -1.95 25.82
CA GLY A 100 7.00 -2.58 26.62
C GLY A 100 7.20 -4.07 26.34
N MET A 101 6.54 -4.65 25.32
CA MET A 101 6.65 -6.06 24.94
C MET A 101 7.90 -6.30 24.07
N GLN A 102 9.08 -6.02 24.59
CA GLN A 102 10.34 -6.01 23.84
C GLN A 102 10.66 -7.35 23.16
N GLN A 103 10.44 -8.47 23.81
CA GLN A 103 10.69 -9.80 23.23
C GLN A 103 9.83 -10.05 21.99
N ALA A 104 8.55 -9.72 22.08
CA ALA A 104 7.63 -9.83 20.95
C ALA A 104 8.01 -8.84 19.83
N ALA A 105 8.34 -7.59 20.17
CA ALA A 105 8.79 -6.60 19.20
C ALA A 105 10.03 -7.06 18.43
N VAL A 106 11.02 -7.64 19.11
CA VAL A 106 12.23 -8.20 18.48
C VAL A 106 11.89 -9.39 17.57
N TRP A 107 10.99 -10.27 17.98
CA TRP A 107 10.54 -11.37 17.14
C TRP A 107 9.85 -10.88 15.86
N PHE A 108 8.95 -9.90 15.97
CA PHE A 108 8.30 -9.29 14.80
C PHE A 108 9.25 -8.43 13.97
N ALA A 109 10.31 -7.86 14.54
CA ALA A 109 11.33 -7.14 13.79
C ALA A 109 12.16 -8.09 12.90
N GLY A 110 12.24 -9.39 13.24
CA GLY A 110 12.91 -10.41 12.45
C GLY A 110 12.23 -10.67 11.11
N GLN A 111 12.99 -11.18 10.15
CA GLN A 111 12.48 -11.67 8.87
C GLN A 111 12.11 -13.17 8.96
N GLY A 112 11.53 -13.71 7.92
CA GLY A 112 11.16 -15.13 7.88
C GLY A 112 9.78 -15.40 8.47
N ASN A 113 9.71 -16.09 9.60
CA ASN A 113 8.43 -16.52 10.18
C ASN A 113 7.51 -15.33 10.54
N ALA A 114 8.05 -14.24 11.05
CA ALA A 114 7.27 -13.05 11.36
C ALA A 114 6.67 -12.41 10.10
N LEU A 115 7.45 -12.32 9.03
CA LEU A 115 6.96 -11.85 7.73
C LEU A 115 5.87 -12.76 7.17
N PHE A 116 6.07 -14.08 7.23
CA PHE A 116 5.06 -15.04 6.79
C PHE A 116 3.74 -14.89 7.56
N VAL A 117 3.80 -14.81 8.88
CA VAL A 117 2.61 -14.63 9.74
C VAL A 117 1.90 -13.32 9.40
N CYS A 118 2.61 -12.21 9.26
CA CYS A 118 2.01 -10.93 8.91
C CYS A 118 1.40 -10.93 7.50
N SER A 119 2.06 -11.58 6.54
CA SER A 119 1.52 -11.73 5.18
C SER A 119 0.24 -12.58 5.17
N LEU A 120 0.23 -13.66 5.94
CA LEU A 120 -0.95 -14.53 6.10
C LEU A 120 -2.11 -13.78 6.77
N LEU A 121 -1.83 -13.03 7.84
CA LEU A 121 -2.84 -12.20 8.51
C LEU A 121 -3.44 -11.16 7.55
N THR A 122 -2.60 -10.51 6.76
CA THR A 122 -3.06 -9.54 5.76
C THR A 122 -3.96 -10.21 4.72
N LEU A 123 -3.56 -11.38 4.22
CA LEU A 123 -4.33 -12.13 3.22
C LEU A 123 -5.68 -12.61 3.78
N VAL A 124 -5.70 -13.15 4.99
CA VAL A 124 -6.93 -13.57 5.68
C VAL A 124 -7.85 -12.37 5.93
N PHE A 125 -7.31 -11.25 6.38
CA PHE A 125 -8.08 -10.02 6.57
C PHE A 125 -8.74 -9.54 5.28
N VAL A 126 -7.97 -9.47 4.18
CA VAL A 126 -8.50 -9.08 2.87
C VAL A 126 -9.58 -10.06 2.39
N ALA A 127 -9.36 -11.36 2.53
CA ALA A 127 -10.33 -12.38 2.16
C ALA A 127 -11.63 -12.20 2.95
N LEU A 128 -11.55 -12.02 4.27
CA LEU A 128 -12.73 -11.77 5.11
C LEU A 128 -13.50 -10.51 4.67
N VAL A 129 -12.79 -9.42 4.38
CA VAL A 129 -13.43 -8.18 3.92
C VAL A 129 -14.14 -8.38 2.58
N ILE A 130 -13.56 -9.17 1.66
CA ILE A 130 -14.18 -9.49 0.37
C ILE A 130 -15.45 -10.36 0.59
N PHE A 131 -15.39 -11.36 1.47
CA PHE A 131 -16.56 -12.18 1.82
C PHE A 131 -17.70 -11.37 2.43
N LEU A 132 -17.40 -10.32 3.17
CA LEU A 132 -18.40 -9.39 3.73
C LEU A 132 -19.07 -8.49 2.67
N GLY A 133 -18.59 -8.54 1.45
CA GLY A 133 -19.16 -7.90 0.28
C GLY A 133 -18.68 -6.47 0.02
N MET A 134 -18.90 -6.01 -1.21
CA MET A 134 -18.37 -4.74 -1.74
C MET A 134 -18.79 -3.49 -0.95
N LYS A 135 -19.98 -3.49 -0.35
CA LYS A 135 -20.44 -2.36 0.48
C LYS A 135 -19.58 -2.21 1.75
N THR A 136 -19.25 -3.32 2.38
CA THR A 136 -18.38 -3.35 3.57
C THR A 136 -16.96 -2.97 3.21
N TYR A 137 -16.44 -3.51 2.12
CA TYR A 137 -15.13 -3.13 1.58
C TYR A 137 -15.03 -1.61 1.34
N ALA A 138 -15.99 -1.02 0.62
CA ALA A 138 -16.01 0.41 0.34
C ALA A 138 -16.09 1.26 1.63
N ARG A 139 -16.86 0.81 2.62
CA ARG A 139 -16.96 1.48 3.92
C ARG A 139 -15.64 1.45 4.69
N ILE A 140 -15.00 0.29 4.79
CA ILE A 140 -13.69 0.13 5.43
C ILE A 140 -12.66 1.02 4.73
N GLN A 141 -12.61 0.99 3.40
CA GLN A 141 -11.69 1.80 2.62
C GLN A 141 -11.91 3.30 2.84
N LYS A 142 -13.15 3.76 2.90
CA LYS A 142 -13.50 5.15 3.19
C LYS A 142 -12.98 5.61 4.55
N TYR A 143 -13.24 4.84 5.61
CA TYR A 143 -12.78 5.19 6.96
C TYR A 143 -11.26 5.10 7.09
N SER A 144 -10.64 4.09 6.47
CA SER A 144 -9.17 3.97 6.43
C SER A 144 -8.52 5.14 5.70
N PHE A 145 -9.15 5.66 4.65
CA PHE A 145 -8.66 6.86 3.96
C PHE A 145 -8.69 8.08 4.87
N TYR A 146 -9.80 8.34 5.57
CA TYR A 146 -9.88 9.48 6.49
C TYR A 146 -8.91 9.34 7.66
N ALA A 147 -8.76 8.15 8.22
CA ALA A 147 -7.78 7.90 9.27
C ALA A 147 -6.35 8.14 8.78
N GLY A 148 -6.02 7.70 7.55
CA GLY A 148 -4.72 7.95 6.94
C GLY A 148 -4.46 9.43 6.69
N MET A 149 -5.46 10.18 6.22
CA MET A 149 -5.34 11.63 6.01
C MET A 149 -5.16 12.38 7.33
N LEU A 150 -5.87 11.97 8.38
CA LEU A 150 -5.68 12.53 9.73
C LEU A 150 -4.26 12.24 10.24
N GLY A 151 -3.78 11.01 10.09
CA GLY A 151 -2.41 10.64 10.47
C GLY A 151 -1.36 11.47 9.71
N LEU A 152 -1.54 11.67 8.41
CA LEU A 152 -0.66 12.52 7.60
C LEU A 152 -0.65 13.96 8.12
N LEU A 153 -1.81 14.51 8.43
CA LEU A 153 -1.94 15.88 8.96
C LEU A 153 -1.22 16.01 10.30
N ILE A 154 -1.38 15.02 11.20
CA ILE A 154 -0.66 14.99 12.48
C ILE A 154 0.85 14.98 12.26
N VAL A 155 1.35 14.14 11.36
CA VAL A 155 2.80 14.09 11.05
C VAL A 155 3.30 15.42 10.50
N ILE A 156 2.55 16.04 9.58
CA ILE A 156 2.90 17.36 9.04
C ILE A 156 2.98 18.41 10.18
N VAL A 157 1.98 18.48 11.05
CA VAL A 157 1.98 19.40 12.19
C VAL A 157 3.16 19.15 13.10
N LEU A 158 3.46 17.88 13.43
CA LEU A 158 4.61 17.53 14.27
C LEU A 158 5.94 17.91 13.63
N LEU A 159 6.09 17.78 12.32
CA LEU A 159 7.31 18.19 11.60
C LEU A 159 7.51 19.72 11.64
N PHE A 160 6.44 20.50 11.56
CA PHE A 160 6.54 21.96 11.64
C PHE A 160 6.67 22.50 13.07
N THR A 161 6.19 21.79 14.07
CA THR A 161 6.22 22.20 15.49
C THR A 161 7.38 21.57 16.27
N GLY A 162 7.99 20.51 15.75
CA GLY A 162 9.12 19.82 16.35
C GLY A 162 10.42 20.58 16.18
N SER A 163 11.24 20.65 17.24
CA SER A 163 12.61 21.13 17.11
C SER A 163 13.52 20.00 16.58
N PRO A 164 14.55 20.32 15.77
CA PRO A 164 15.48 19.32 15.23
C PRO A 164 16.14 18.44 16.28
N GLU A 165 16.35 18.97 17.49
CA GLU A 165 16.94 18.25 18.63
C GLU A 165 16.07 17.11 19.19
N LYS A 166 14.78 17.08 18.88
CA LYS A 166 13.86 16.01 19.30
C LYS A 166 13.80 14.84 18.35
N PHE A 167 14.43 14.96 17.18
CA PHE A 167 14.45 13.94 16.13
C PHE A 167 15.81 13.24 15.98
N GLN A 168 16.79 13.61 16.82
CA GLN A 168 18.06 12.90 16.98
C GLN A 168 17.96 11.89 18.12
#